data_f9acc119010e091b81c0b8e2e97f96e1
#
_entry.id   f9acc119010e091b81c0b8e2e97f96e1
#
_cell.length_a   1.000
_cell.length_b   1.000
_cell.length_c   1.000
_cell.angle_alpha   90.00
_cell.angle_beta   90.00
_cell.angle_gamma   90.00
#
_symmetry.space_group_name_H-M   'P 1'
#
loop_
_entity.id
_entity.type
_entity.pdbx_description
1 polymer ?
#
loop_
_entity_poly.entity_id
_entity_poly.type
_entity_poly.pdbx_seq_one_letter_code
_entity_poly.pdbx_strand_id
1 'polypeptide(L)'
;AYYFGVSTEDELKEYIRLNYRRNAWTEDYAKKQVTDKEINDYYKDYVVGDITASHILIASEATDKMSDSEKKAAEEKALKLAKEIIEKLKKGEKFEDLAKEYSDDSSNSEKGGVLSTFNDRSTLDKNFLESAIKLEVGKYSTTPVKSQYGYHIIYKTKQEDKPELDTVKTSVIAKIANEKIENDSSFASKALVALREKYEMNITDSKLESSYNSVYKTK
;
A
#
# COMPACT_ATOMS: atom_id res chain seq x y z
N ALA A 1 5.03 -29.17 -1.31
CA ALA A 1 5.91 -29.46 -2.45
C ALA A 1 5.16 -29.37 -3.79
N TYR A 2 3.99 -29.96 -3.93
CA TYR A 2 3.21 -29.97 -5.19
C TYR A 2 2.90 -28.58 -5.76
N TYR A 3 2.68 -27.57 -4.92
CA TYR A 3 2.32 -26.21 -5.35
C TYR A 3 3.47 -25.45 -6.02
N PHE A 4 4.73 -25.81 -5.75
CA PHE A 4 5.90 -25.08 -6.25
C PHE A 4 6.68 -25.84 -7.32
N GLY A 5 6.19 -27.01 -7.76
CA GLY A 5 6.90 -27.86 -8.74
C GLY A 5 8.22 -28.43 -8.23
N VAL A 6 8.38 -28.54 -6.91
CA VAL A 6 9.58 -29.08 -6.23
C VAL A 6 9.24 -30.40 -5.54
N SER A 7 10.19 -31.31 -5.52
CA SER A 7 9.97 -32.68 -5.03
C SER A 7 10.61 -32.95 -3.66
N THR A 8 11.59 -32.15 -3.27
CA THR A 8 12.34 -32.32 -2.03
C THR A 8 12.36 -31.03 -1.19
N GLU A 9 12.69 -31.17 0.09
CA GLU A 9 12.86 -30.03 1.00
C GLU A 9 14.03 -29.13 0.56
N ASP A 10 15.10 -29.72 0.06
CA ASP A 10 16.26 -28.96 -0.39
C ASP A 10 15.96 -28.17 -1.69
N GLU A 11 15.20 -28.74 -2.62
CA GLU A 11 14.69 -28.01 -3.79
C GLU A 11 13.77 -26.85 -3.36
N LEU A 12 12.93 -27.04 -2.34
CA LEU A 12 12.10 -25.97 -1.82
C LEU A 12 12.94 -24.84 -1.20
N LYS A 13 13.96 -25.18 -0.42
CA LYS A 13 14.90 -24.21 0.14
C LYS A 13 15.60 -23.39 -0.95
N GLU A 14 16.10 -24.06 -1.99
CA GLU A 14 16.74 -23.38 -3.12
C GLU A 14 15.74 -22.49 -3.91
N TYR A 15 14.52 -22.96 -4.12
CA TYR A 15 13.46 -22.15 -4.74
C TYR A 15 13.18 -20.88 -3.94
N ILE A 16 13.03 -21.02 -2.60
CA ILE A 16 12.80 -19.86 -1.72
C ILE A 16 14.00 -18.90 -1.77
N ARG A 17 15.22 -19.40 -1.68
CA ARG A 17 16.45 -18.58 -1.78
C ARG A 17 16.54 -17.84 -3.11
N LEU A 18 16.23 -18.52 -4.21
CA LEU A 18 16.24 -17.92 -5.55
C LEU A 18 15.20 -16.80 -5.67
N ASN A 19 13.98 -17.00 -5.17
CA ASN A 19 12.95 -15.98 -5.18
C ASN A 19 13.32 -14.78 -4.30
N TYR A 20 13.88 -15.01 -3.11
CA TYR A 20 14.39 -13.95 -2.26
C TYR A 20 15.47 -13.10 -2.98
N ARG A 21 16.44 -13.77 -3.63
CA ARG A 21 17.49 -13.07 -4.41
C ARG A 21 16.92 -12.30 -5.60
N ARG A 22 15.93 -12.86 -6.29
CA ARG A 22 15.25 -12.18 -7.42
C ARG A 22 14.52 -10.93 -6.94
N ASN A 23 13.79 -11.01 -5.84
CA ASN A 23 13.08 -9.87 -5.27
C ASN A 23 14.06 -8.79 -4.82
N ALA A 24 15.11 -9.15 -4.08
CA ALA A 24 16.13 -8.22 -3.64
C ALA A 24 16.83 -7.51 -4.82
N TRP A 25 17.12 -8.25 -5.91
CA TRP A 25 17.64 -7.65 -7.14
C TRP A 25 16.65 -6.69 -7.78
N THR A 26 15.37 -7.08 -7.87
CA THR A 26 14.32 -6.24 -8.48
C THR A 26 14.17 -4.92 -7.72
N GLU A 27 14.19 -4.97 -6.38
CA GLU A 27 14.17 -3.77 -5.53
C GLU A 27 15.42 -2.89 -5.72
N ASP A 28 16.62 -3.49 -5.74
CA ASP A 28 17.86 -2.74 -5.96
C ASP A 28 17.91 -2.10 -7.35
N TYR A 29 17.46 -2.84 -8.36
CA TYR A 29 17.31 -2.32 -9.72
C TYR A 29 16.32 -1.17 -9.78
N ALA A 30 15.17 -1.28 -9.13
CA ALA A 30 14.17 -0.22 -9.07
C ALA A 30 14.72 1.04 -8.38
N LYS A 31 15.40 0.89 -7.25
CA LYS A 31 16.03 2.01 -6.53
C LYS A 31 17.04 2.76 -7.40
N LYS A 32 17.80 2.05 -8.23
CA LYS A 32 18.77 2.65 -9.16
C LYS A 32 18.13 3.38 -10.35
N GLN A 33 16.87 3.10 -10.65
CA GLN A 33 16.11 3.80 -11.68
C GLN A 33 15.40 5.06 -11.16
N VAL A 34 15.48 5.33 -9.84
CA VAL A 34 14.90 6.55 -9.27
C VAL A 34 15.80 7.74 -9.55
N THR A 35 15.26 8.76 -10.18
CA THR A 35 15.97 9.99 -10.55
C THR A 35 15.87 11.05 -9.45
N ASP A 36 16.82 11.99 -9.42
CA ASP A 36 16.75 13.14 -8.51
C ASP A 36 15.50 13.99 -8.73
N LYS A 37 15.01 14.07 -9.96
CA LYS A 37 13.75 14.77 -10.26
C LYS A 37 12.58 14.10 -9.56
N GLU A 38 12.44 12.77 -9.67
CA GLU A 38 11.37 12.03 -8.99
C GLU A 38 11.45 12.16 -7.47
N ILE A 39 12.67 12.14 -6.91
CA ILE A 39 12.89 12.36 -5.47
C ILE A 39 12.41 13.76 -5.05
N ASN A 40 12.78 14.78 -5.78
CA ASN A 40 12.40 16.17 -5.45
C ASN A 40 10.90 16.41 -5.64
N ASP A 41 10.30 15.87 -6.71
CA ASP A 41 8.86 15.97 -6.94
C ASP A 41 8.08 15.24 -5.83
N TYR A 42 8.46 14.01 -5.50
CA TYR A 42 7.83 13.25 -4.40
C TYR A 42 7.98 13.98 -3.06
N TYR A 43 9.19 14.46 -2.76
CA TYR A 43 9.42 15.22 -1.54
C TYR A 43 8.53 16.46 -1.47
N LYS A 44 8.45 17.22 -2.55
CA LYS A 44 7.65 18.44 -2.60
C LYS A 44 6.16 18.16 -2.38
N ASP A 45 5.63 17.17 -3.10
CA ASP A 45 4.18 17.00 -3.25
C ASP A 45 3.58 16.02 -2.24
N TYR A 46 4.35 15.08 -1.72
CA TYR A 46 3.84 13.98 -0.89
C TYR A 46 4.45 13.89 0.50
N VAL A 47 5.75 14.22 0.68
CA VAL A 47 6.38 14.06 1.99
C VAL A 47 5.75 15.00 3.01
N VAL A 48 5.33 14.42 4.11
CA VAL A 48 4.77 15.12 5.28
C VAL A 48 5.44 14.67 6.56
N GLY A 49 5.34 15.48 7.61
CA GLY A 49 5.71 15.06 8.96
C GLY A 49 4.74 14.03 9.52
N ASP A 50 5.12 13.43 10.64
CA ASP A 50 4.31 12.40 11.30
C ASP A 50 2.92 12.92 11.65
N ILE A 51 1.90 12.14 11.30
CA ILE A 51 0.49 12.42 11.52
C ILE A 51 0.02 11.60 12.71
N THR A 52 -0.67 12.25 13.65
CA THR A 52 -1.49 11.59 14.66
C THR A 52 -2.96 11.75 14.25
N ALA A 53 -3.67 10.64 14.17
CA ALA A 53 -5.07 10.63 13.79
C ALA A 53 -5.85 9.57 14.55
N SER A 54 -7.17 9.75 14.58
CA SER A 54 -8.12 8.73 14.97
C SER A 54 -8.97 8.35 13.77
N HIS A 55 -9.54 7.15 13.74
CA HIS A 55 -10.51 6.76 12.74
C HIS A 55 -11.71 6.00 13.32
N ILE A 56 -12.80 6.01 12.56
CA ILE A 56 -13.94 5.12 12.74
C ILE A 56 -14.00 4.26 11.49
N LEU A 57 -13.90 2.94 11.64
CA LEU A 57 -14.07 1.99 10.55
C LEU A 57 -15.49 1.44 10.58
N ILE A 58 -16.19 1.53 9.46
CA ILE A 58 -17.43 0.80 9.22
C ILE A 58 -17.11 -0.27 8.20
N ALA A 59 -16.96 -1.50 8.67
CA ALA A 59 -16.59 -2.62 7.85
C ALA A 59 -17.70 -2.96 6.85
N SER A 60 -17.30 -3.33 5.63
CA SER A 60 -18.25 -3.97 4.73
C SER A 60 -18.38 -5.44 5.15
N GLU A 61 -19.59 -5.87 5.48
CA GLU A 61 -19.89 -7.27 5.81
C GLU A 61 -19.85 -8.19 4.55
N ALA A 62 -19.39 -7.68 3.41
CA ALA A 62 -19.27 -8.43 2.18
C ALA A 62 -18.26 -9.57 2.30
N THR A 63 -18.65 -10.78 1.90
CA THR A 63 -17.80 -11.97 1.92
C THR A 63 -17.69 -12.58 0.51
N ASP A 64 -16.68 -13.40 0.28
CA ASP A 64 -16.48 -14.08 -1.02
C ASP A 64 -17.63 -15.03 -1.41
N LYS A 65 -18.44 -15.45 -0.42
CA LYS A 65 -19.59 -16.35 -0.64
C LYS A 65 -20.86 -15.62 -1.08
N MET A 66 -20.88 -14.29 -1.00
CA MET A 66 -22.00 -13.47 -1.40
C MET A 66 -22.02 -13.25 -2.92
N SER A 67 -23.22 -13.14 -3.50
CA SER A 67 -23.40 -12.68 -4.86
C SER A 67 -23.01 -11.20 -4.99
N ASP A 68 -22.78 -10.73 -6.21
CA ASP A 68 -22.39 -9.33 -6.45
C ASP A 68 -23.47 -8.34 -5.97
N SER A 69 -24.74 -8.71 -6.04
CA SER A 69 -25.85 -7.89 -5.53
C SER A 69 -25.84 -7.80 -4.00
N GLU A 70 -25.54 -8.90 -3.31
CA GLU A 70 -25.43 -8.93 -1.84
C GLU A 70 -24.20 -8.15 -1.36
N LYS A 71 -23.05 -8.31 -2.04
CA LYS A 71 -21.85 -7.50 -1.75
C LYS A 71 -22.13 -6.01 -1.90
N LYS A 72 -22.79 -5.62 -2.98
CA LYS A 72 -23.17 -4.24 -3.22
C LYS A 72 -24.11 -3.70 -2.14
N ALA A 73 -25.10 -4.47 -1.73
CA ALA A 73 -26.03 -4.07 -0.66
C ALA A 73 -25.30 -3.91 0.69
N ALA A 74 -24.35 -4.79 1.02
CA ALA A 74 -23.53 -4.68 2.22
C ALA A 74 -22.64 -3.41 2.19
N GLU A 75 -22.00 -3.12 1.05
CA GLU A 75 -21.23 -1.88 0.87
C GLU A 75 -22.11 -0.62 1.01
N GLU A 76 -23.30 -0.61 0.41
CA GLU A 76 -24.26 0.51 0.49
C GLU A 76 -24.72 0.75 1.94
N LYS A 77 -24.96 -0.32 2.71
CA LYS A 77 -25.30 -0.25 4.13
C LYS A 77 -24.17 0.39 4.94
N ALA A 78 -22.92 -0.07 4.74
CA ALA A 78 -21.75 0.48 5.41
C ALA A 78 -21.54 1.97 5.05
N LEU A 79 -21.66 2.32 3.76
CA LEU A 79 -21.55 3.70 3.31
C LEU A 79 -22.62 4.61 3.92
N LYS A 80 -23.87 4.11 4.03
CA LYS A 80 -24.97 4.86 4.64
C LYS A 80 -24.69 5.14 6.09
N LEU A 81 -24.27 4.13 6.87
CA LEU A 81 -23.93 4.30 8.28
C LEU A 81 -22.76 5.27 8.47
N ALA A 82 -21.70 5.16 7.65
CA ALA A 82 -20.58 6.10 7.70
C ALA A 82 -21.02 7.55 7.45
N LYS A 83 -21.95 7.79 6.55
CA LYS A 83 -22.54 9.12 6.32
C LYS A 83 -23.37 9.60 7.51
N GLU A 84 -24.15 8.73 8.12
CA GLU A 84 -24.95 9.07 9.34
C GLU A 84 -24.04 9.48 10.50
N ILE A 85 -22.90 8.81 10.68
CA ILE A 85 -21.89 9.17 11.69
C ILE A 85 -21.29 10.55 11.39
N ILE A 86 -21.00 10.85 10.14
CA ILE A 86 -20.53 12.20 9.75
C ILE A 86 -21.58 13.27 10.10
N GLU A 87 -22.87 12.99 9.90
CA GLU A 87 -23.94 13.93 10.30
C GLU A 87 -24.01 14.10 11.83
N LYS A 88 -23.75 13.05 12.62
CA LYS A 88 -23.64 13.15 14.09
C LYS A 88 -22.47 14.04 14.49
N LEU A 89 -21.29 13.87 13.86
CA LEU A 89 -20.13 14.74 14.06
C LEU A 89 -20.44 16.22 13.74
N LYS A 90 -21.17 16.49 12.65
CA LYS A 90 -21.61 17.85 12.30
C LYS A 90 -22.55 18.47 13.36
N LYS A 91 -23.30 17.65 14.07
CA LYS A 91 -24.17 18.08 15.19
C LYS A 91 -23.41 18.26 16.48
N GLY A 92 -22.11 18.00 16.52
CA GLY A 92 -21.23 18.23 17.67
C GLY A 92 -21.05 17.01 18.56
N GLU A 93 -21.48 15.82 18.15
CA GLU A 93 -21.15 14.60 18.89
C GLU A 93 -19.63 14.36 18.84
N LYS A 94 -19.07 13.80 19.92
CA LYS A 94 -17.62 13.63 20.04
C LYS A 94 -17.14 12.45 19.20
N PHE A 95 -16.04 12.66 18.49
CA PHE A 95 -15.43 11.62 17.66
C PHE A 95 -15.09 10.35 18.45
N GLU A 96 -14.54 10.52 19.64
CA GLU A 96 -14.14 9.41 20.52
C GLU A 96 -15.34 8.53 20.95
N ASP A 97 -16.48 9.15 21.24
CA ASP A 97 -17.70 8.44 21.66
C ASP A 97 -18.28 7.66 20.48
N LEU A 98 -18.32 8.28 19.29
CA LEU A 98 -18.77 7.62 18.06
C LEU A 98 -17.82 6.49 17.62
N ALA A 99 -16.51 6.64 17.87
CA ALA A 99 -15.55 5.56 17.59
C ALA A 99 -15.82 4.35 18.49
N LYS A 100 -16.09 4.54 19.77
CA LYS A 100 -16.45 3.46 20.70
C LYS A 100 -17.76 2.79 20.33
N GLU A 101 -18.75 3.58 19.90
CA GLU A 101 -20.10 3.08 19.60
C GLU A 101 -20.18 2.35 18.25
N TYR A 102 -19.47 2.84 17.22
CA TYR A 102 -19.69 2.42 15.84
C TYR A 102 -18.48 1.78 15.15
N SER A 103 -17.24 1.95 15.67
CA SER A 103 -16.08 1.47 14.94
C SER A 103 -15.94 -0.04 15.04
N ASP A 104 -15.84 -0.69 13.87
CA ASP A 104 -15.54 -2.11 13.74
C ASP A 104 -14.06 -2.44 13.92
N ASP A 105 -13.17 -1.43 14.08
CA ASP A 105 -11.77 -1.66 14.42
C ASP A 105 -11.59 -1.88 15.92
N SER A 106 -11.75 -3.12 16.36
CA SER A 106 -11.62 -3.52 17.76
C SER A 106 -10.24 -3.28 18.37
N SER A 107 -9.21 -3.03 17.55
CA SER A 107 -7.85 -2.76 18.04
C SER A 107 -7.71 -1.39 18.71
N ASN A 108 -8.58 -0.44 18.35
CA ASN A 108 -8.51 0.94 18.82
C ASN A 108 -9.85 1.59 19.15
N SER A 109 -11.00 0.99 18.83
CA SER A 109 -12.34 1.58 19.07
C SER A 109 -12.53 2.02 20.51
N GLU A 110 -12.20 1.18 21.49
CA GLU A 110 -12.30 1.49 22.94
C GLU A 110 -11.40 2.67 23.37
N LYS A 111 -10.39 3.01 22.60
CA LYS A 111 -9.48 4.15 22.79
C LYS A 111 -9.89 5.37 21.95
N GLY A 112 -11.14 5.40 21.46
CA GLY A 112 -11.63 6.49 20.62
C GLY A 112 -11.07 6.50 19.21
N GLY A 113 -10.66 5.33 18.70
CA GLY A 113 -10.16 5.15 17.33
C GLY A 113 -8.73 5.64 17.10
N VAL A 114 -7.95 5.90 18.15
CA VAL A 114 -6.57 6.43 18.03
C VAL A 114 -5.66 5.43 17.33
N LEU A 115 -4.95 5.90 16.30
CA LEU A 115 -3.96 5.16 15.54
C LEU A 115 -2.54 5.42 16.04
N SER A 116 -1.63 4.47 15.77
CA SER A 116 -0.19 4.77 15.82
C SER A 116 0.16 5.87 14.83
N THR A 117 1.15 6.68 15.14
CA THR A 117 1.65 7.73 14.24
C THR A 117 2.08 7.15 12.89
N PHE A 118 1.77 7.87 11.82
CA PHE A 118 2.08 7.46 10.45
C PHE A 118 2.43 8.68 9.59
N ASN A 119 2.98 8.45 8.42
CA ASN A 119 3.32 9.47 7.43
C ASN A 119 3.15 8.92 6.00
N ASP A 120 3.50 9.71 5.00
CA ASP A 120 3.40 9.35 3.57
C ASP A 120 4.12 8.05 3.18
N ARG A 121 5.11 7.60 3.98
CA ARG A 121 5.91 6.40 3.74
C ARG A 121 5.38 5.15 4.47
N SER A 122 4.32 5.32 5.26
CA SER A 122 3.72 4.21 6.02
C SER A 122 2.95 3.25 5.11
N THR A 123 2.90 1.98 5.50
CA THR A 123 2.15 0.94 4.79
C THR A 123 0.69 0.95 5.24
N LEU A 124 -0.09 1.87 4.70
CA LEU A 124 -1.53 1.99 4.93
C LEU A 124 -2.27 1.91 3.60
N ASP A 125 -3.59 1.72 3.65
CA ASP A 125 -4.42 1.82 2.46
C ASP A 125 -4.21 3.18 1.77
N LYS A 126 -4.04 3.18 0.46
CA LYS A 126 -3.71 4.37 -0.32
C LYS A 126 -4.73 5.49 -0.14
N ASN A 127 -6.02 5.15 -0.25
CA ASN A 127 -7.09 6.15 -0.13
C ASN A 127 -7.16 6.73 1.29
N PHE A 128 -6.95 5.88 2.30
CA PHE A 128 -6.86 6.30 3.69
C PHE A 128 -5.71 7.30 3.90
N LEU A 129 -4.51 6.92 3.46
CA LEU A 129 -3.30 7.72 3.63
C LEU A 129 -3.40 9.08 2.92
N GLU A 130 -3.82 9.09 1.65
CA GLU A 130 -4.01 10.32 0.88
C GLU A 130 -5.06 11.25 1.53
N SER A 131 -6.15 10.68 2.04
CA SER A 131 -7.19 11.44 2.72
C SER A 131 -6.68 12.06 4.02
N ALA A 132 -5.96 11.27 4.83
CA ALA A 132 -5.37 11.75 6.08
C ALA A 132 -4.32 12.86 5.85
N ILE A 133 -3.50 12.73 4.81
CA ILE A 133 -2.51 13.75 4.44
C ILE A 133 -3.19 15.09 4.09
N LYS A 134 -4.27 15.04 3.31
CA LYS A 134 -5.01 16.23 2.84
C LYS A 134 -5.82 16.92 3.93
N LEU A 135 -6.14 16.24 5.04
CA LEU A 135 -6.89 16.84 6.13
C LEU A 135 -6.05 17.91 6.86
N GLU A 136 -6.68 19.00 7.23
CA GLU A 136 -6.12 19.96 8.18
C GLU A 136 -6.13 19.39 9.60
N VAL A 137 -5.19 19.81 10.44
CA VAL A 137 -5.17 19.45 11.87
C VAL A 137 -6.42 19.97 12.54
N GLY A 138 -7.04 19.15 13.37
CA GLY A 138 -8.30 19.45 14.05
C GLY A 138 -9.56 19.23 13.18
N LYS A 139 -9.40 18.66 11.96
CA LYS A 139 -10.53 18.36 11.06
C LYS A 139 -10.69 16.85 10.86
N TYR A 140 -11.94 16.46 10.58
CA TYR A 140 -12.29 15.10 10.18
C TYR A 140 -12.75 15.05 8.71
N SER A 141 -12.71 13.88 8.11
CA SER A 141 -13.15 13.67 6.72
C SER A 141 -14.67 13.90 6.63
N THR A 142 -15.08 14.80 5.76
CA THR A 142 -16.50 15.15 5.55
C THR A 142 -17.22 14.19 4.60
N THR A 143 -16.48 13.25 4.02
CA THR A 143 -16.98 12.14 3.20
C THR A 143 -16.31 10.85 3.66
N PRO A 144 -17.04 9.70 3.65
CA PRO A 144 -16.44 8.41 3.96
C PRO A 144 -15.32 8.05 2.99
N VAL A 145 -14.19 7.56 3.52
CA VAL A 145 -13.01 7.14 2.75
C VAL A 145 -13.07 5.63 2.56
N LYS A 146 -13.19 5.17 1.32
CA LYS A 146 -13.27 3.73 1.01
C LYS A 146 -11.89 3.08 1.03
N SER A 147 -11.78 1.93 1.69
CA SER A 147 -10.64 1.01 1.65
C SER A 147 -11.10 -0.43 1.36
N GLN A 148 -10.17 -1.37 1.34
CA GLN A 148 -10.52 -2.81 1.26
C GLN A 148 -11.26 -3.32 2.50
N TYR A 149 -11.21 -2.63 3.63
CA TYR A 149 -11.87 -3.03 4.89
C TYR A 149 -13.31 -2.48 5.00
N GLY A 150 -13.66 -1.45 4.25
CA GLY A 150 -14.93 -0.75 4.33
C GLY A 150 -14.77 0.75 4.18
N TYR A 151 -15.46 1.51 5.01
CA TYR A 151 -15.44 2.97 4.98
C TYR A 151 -14.87 3.53 6.28
N HIS A 152 -13.97 4.50 6.15
CA HIS A 152 -13.34 5.19 7.27
C HIS A 152 -13.84 6.61 7.37
N ILE A 153 -13.99 7.11 8.60
CA ILE A 153 -14.04 8.52 8.94
C ILE A 153 -12.74 8.81 9.68
N ILE A 154 -11.95 9.77 9.21
CA ILE A 154 -10.60 10.05 9.70
C ILE A 154 -10.60 11.40 10.38
N TYR A 155 -10.02 11.51 11.58
CA TYR A 155 -9.84 12.75 12.32
C TYR A 155 -8.36 12.99 12.56
N LYS A 156 -7.78 14.01 11.92
CA LYS A 156 -6.39 14.40 12.13
C LYS A 156 -6.26 15.27 13.37
N THR A 157 -5.56 14.79 14.39
CA THR A 157 -5.38 15.52 15.65
C THR A 157 -4.08 16.30 15.72
N LYS A 158 -3.03 15.82 15.05
CA LYS A 158 -1.71 16.46 15.02
C LYS A 158 -0.97 16.11 13.71
N GLN A 159 -0.08 17.00 13.30
CA GLN A 159 0.93 16.75 12.27
C GLN A 159 2.21 17.47 12.66
N GLU A 160 3.32 16.76 12.61
CA GLU A 160 4.66 17.32 12.81
C GLU A 160 5.12 18.08 11.56
N ASP A 161 6.16 18.89 11.73
CA ASP A 161 6.79 19.59 10.61
C ASP A 161 7.35 18.59 9.59
N LYS A 162 7.36 19.02 8.33
CA LYS A 162 7.94 18.25 7.23
C LYS A 162 9.42 18.03 7.49
N PRO A 163 9.91 16.77 7.48
CA PRO A 163 11.31 16.47 7.70
C PRO A 163 12.18 16.95 6.53
N GLU A 164 13.45 17.27 6.81
CA GLU A 164 14.43 17.60 5.77
C GLU A 164 14.64 16.44 4.80
N LEU A 165 14.84 16.74 3.50
CA LEU A 165 14.97 15.72 2.46
C LEU A 165 16.09 14.72 2.77
N ASP A 166 17.23 15.17 3.23
CA ASP A 166 18.38 14.29 3.50
C ASP A 166 18.05 13.21 4.55
N THR A 167 17.18 13.52 5.52
CA THR A 167 16.77 12.57 6.56
C THR A 167 15.82 11.49 6.06
N VAL A 168 15.08 11.75 4.99
CA VAL A 168 14.06 10.85 4.43
C VAL A 168 14.39 10.33 3.03
N LYS A 169 15.47 10.79 2.42
CA LYS A 169 15.84 10.49 1.02
C LYS A 169 15.83 8.98 0.73
N THR A 170 16.40 8.19 1.62
CA THR A 170 16.45 6.72 1.45
C THR A 170 15.05 6.11 1.43
N SER A 171 14.17 6.53 2.33
CA SER A 171 12.80 6.02 2.38
C SER A 171 11.93 6.53 1.21
N VAL A 172 12.17 7.75 0.74
CA VAL A 172 11.53 8.29 -0.48
C VAL A 172 11.95 7.47 -1.70
N ILE A 173 13.25 7.20 -1.87
CA ILE A 173 13.74 6.32 -2.96
C ILE A 173 13.09 4.95 -2.89
N ALA A 174 13.00 4.33 -1.71
CA ALA A 174 12.36 3.04 -1.54
C ALA A 174 10.87 3.08 -1.92
N LYS A 175 10.15 4.13 -1.52
CA LYS A 175 8.73 4.31 -1.85
C LYS A 175 8.52 4.44 -3.36
N ILE A 176 9.27 5.32 -4.03
CA ILE A 176 9.18 5.50 -5.49
C ILE A 176 9.55 4.19 -6.22
N ALA A 177 10.57 3.47 -5.75
CA ALA A 177 10.99 2.20 -6.32
C ALA A 177 9.89 1.14 -6.23
N ASN A 178 9.21 1.03 -5.09
CA ASN A 178 8.07 0.12 -4.91
C ASN A 178 6.91 0.49 -5.84
N GLU A 179 6.59 1.77 -5.97
CA GLU A 179 5.55 2.23 -6.91
C GLU A 179 5.89 1.89 -8.38
N LYS A 180 7.17 1.97 -8.78
CA LYS A 180 7.60 1.52 -10.11
C LYS A 180 7.37 0.02 -10.32
N ILE A 181 7.64 -0.81 -9.30
CA ILE A 181 7.43 -2.26 -9.36
C ILE A 181 5.92 -2.58 -9.41
N GLU A 182 5.12 -1.94 -8.59
CA GLU A 182 3.67 -2.18 -8.50
C GLU A 182 2.92 -1.74 -9.77
N ASN A 183 3.35 -0.61 -10.37
CA ASN A 183 2.68 -0.03 -11.54
C ASN A 183 3.10 -0.65 -12.87
N ASP A 184 4.16 -1.47 -12.90
CA ASP A 184 4.64 -2.16 -14.10
C ASP A 184 4.76 -3.66 -13.85
N SER A 185 3.76 -4.44 -14.24
CA SER A 185 3.75 -5.91 -14.10
C SER A 185 4.92 -6.62 -14.79
N SER A 186 5.58 -5.95 -15.75
CA SER A 186 6.77 -6.46 -16.44
C SER A 186 8.09 -6.07 -15.76
N PHE A 187 8.06 -5.24 -14.68
CA PHE A 187 9.25 -4.67 -14.07
C PHE A 187 10.25 -5.73 -13.57
N ALA A 188 9.76 -6.76 -12.88
CA ALA A 188 10.61 -7.86 -12.42
C ALA A 188 11.30 -8.59 -13.56
N SER A 189 10.61 -8.78 -14.70
CA SER A 189 11.19 -9.37 -15.91
C SER A 189 12.27 -8.47 -16.51
N LYS A 190 12.04 -7.17 -16.60
CA LYS A 190 13.04 -6.19 -17.06
C LYS A 190 14.28 -6.17 -16.16
N ALA A 191 14.09 -6.20 -14.84
CA ALA A 191 15.19 -6.28 -13.88
C ALA A 191 16.03 -7.54 -14.06
N LEU A 192 15.41 -8.71 -14.34
CA LEU A 192 16.11 -9.96 -14.61
C LEU A 192 16.83 -9.95 -15.96
N VAL A 193 16.28 -9.31 -16.98
CA VAL A 193 16.99 -9.11 -18.27
C VAL A 193 18.26 -8.28 -18.03
N ALA A 194 18.14 -7.15 -17.36
CA ALA A 194 19.28 -6.30 -17.02
C ALA A 194 20.35 -7.03 -16.18
N LEU A 195 19.94 -7.93 -15.26
CA LEU A 195 20.88 -8.76 -14.50
C LEU A 195 21.67 -9.69 -15.42
N ARG A 196 20.98 -10.36 -16.35
CA ARG A 196 21.59 -11.32 -17.27
C ARG A 196 22.53 -10.65 -18.27
N GLU A 197 22.15 -9.48 -18.76
CA GLU A 197 23.01 -8.65 -19.61
C GLU A 197 24.27 -8.21 -18.86
N LYS A 198 24.12 -7.74 -17.62
CA LYS A 198 25.24 -7.33 -16.76
C LYS A 198 26.28 -8.44 -16.54
N TYR A 199 25.82 -9.68 -16.45
CA TYR A 199 26.68 -10.86 -16.25
C TYR A 199 26.92 -11.65 -17.55
N GLU A 200 26.66 -11.05 -18.72
CA GLU A 200 26.92 -11.62 -20.03
C GLU A 200 26.39 -13.06 -20.19
N MET A 201 25.16 -13.30 -19.65
CA MET A 201 24.56 -14.62 -19.71
C MET A 201 24.40 -15.09 -21.17
N ASN A 202 25.05 -16.19 -21.51
CA ASN A 202 24.95 -16.82 -22.81
C ASN A 202 24.11 -18.11 -22.74
N ILE A 203 23.09 -18.22 -23.58
CA ILE A 203 22.27 -19.43 -23.74
C ILE A 203 22.75 -20.13 -25.02
N THR A 204 23.41 -21.27 -24.84
CA THR A 204 24.00 -22.03 -25.95
C THR A 204 23.02 -22.99 -26.63
N ASP A 205 21.94 -23.36 -25.95
CA ASP A 205 20.87 -24.18 -26.53
C ASP A 205 19.86 -23.28 -27.27
N SER A 206 19.71 -23.52 -28.58
CA SER A 206 18.87 -22.67 -29.44
C SER A 206 17.37 -22.71 -29.11
N LYS A 207 16.86 -23.83 -28.55
CA LYS A 207 15.45 -23.93 -28.11
C LYS A 207 15.22 -23.16 -26.84
N LEU A 208 16.15 -23.27 -25.89
CA LEU A 208 16.11 -22.49 -24.65
C LEU A 208 16.28 -21.00 -24.97
N GLU A 209 17.16 -20.61 -25.86
CA GLU A 209 17.35 -19.24 -26.29
C GLU A 209 16.07 -18.67 -26.92
N SER A 210 15.46 -19.43 -27.85
CA SER A 210 14.19 -19.03 -28.46
C SER A 210 13.07 -18.86 -27.44
N SER A 211 12.92 -19.82 -26.53
CA SER A 211 11.94 -19.74 -25.44
C SER A 211 12.20 -18.54 -24.53
N TYR A 212 13.45 -18.30 -24.15
CA TYR A 212 13.86 -17.16 -23.37
C TYR A 212 13.52 -15.83 -24.06
N ASN A 213 13.89 -15.69 -25.33
CA ASN A 213 13.64 -14.48 -26.10
C ASN A 213 12.13 -14.20 -26.25
N SER A 214 11.31 -15.24 -26.44
CA SER A 214 9.85 -15.09 -26.55
C SER A 214 9.20 -14.57 -25.24
N VAL A 215 9.79 -14.89 -24.09
CA VAL A 215 9.25 -14.49 -22.78
C VAL A 215 9.80 -13.14 -22.32
N TYR A 216 11.07 -12.86 -22.57
CA TYR A 216 11.77 -11.74 -21.92
C TYR A 216 12.23 -10.62 -22.88
N LYS A 217 12.40 -10.87 -24.18
CA LYS A 217 12.90 -9.88 -25.14
C LYS A 217 11.85 -9.31 -26.10
N THR A 218 10.62 -9.83 -26.09
CA THR A 218 9.54 -9.41 -26.99
C THR A 218 8.50 -8.48 -26.36
N LYS A 219 8.80 -7.91 -25.19
CA LYS A 219 7.88 -6.98 -24.53
C LYS A 219 8.55 -5.65 -24.21
#